data_52df9581008a519ed4cce19139a98749
#
_entry.id   52df9581008a519ed4cce19139a98749
#
_cell.length_a   1.000
_cell.length_b   1.000
_cell.length_c   1.000
_cell.angle_alpha   90.00
_cell.angle_beta   90.00
_cell.angle_gamma   90.00
#
_symmetry.space_group_name_H-M   'P 1'
#
loop_
_entity.id
_entity.type
_entity.pdbx_description
1 polymer ?
#
loop_
_entity_poly.entity_id
_entity_poly.type
_entity_poly.pdbx_seq_one_letter_code
_entity_poly.pdbx_strand_id
1 'polypeptide(L)'
;MATVKLKFRPSMVAGRPGTIVYLITHRRTVRQITTEYKVFSDEWDEKQSRLVIIHKYGRAEIVRTISRRIHRDIERLNSIIDNLDRKSYEYSSDDIISEFRNTGNVKTLFGFMEDVIGRLYQLEHIGTAKNYHAALGSFKRFRGDEDITLEAIDQIMMEDYQEYLKSTGLSSNSISFYMRILRAVYNRAVEQELTKDCKPFRMVFTGTEKTLKRAILINDIKRIKNLDLSLKPNIEFARDIFLFLFFCRGMSFIDAAFLRKTDVRNGVLTYRRHKTNQVLRIKIINPIKELIDHYSDKSSPYLLPIIDCSVADERKQYETALRRINNTLKIIADMVKLPVALTTYVSRHSWATIAKSKNVPVNVISDALGHESIATTQIYLASIDASVIDRVNELIIKEL
;
A
#
# COMPACT_ATOMS: atom_id res chain seq x y z
N MET A 1 10.10 -9.29 43.83
CA MET A 1 9.62 -9.30 42.44
C MET A 1 10.01 -7.97 41.80
N ALA A 2 10.59 -8.00 40.63
CA ALA A 2 10.91 -6.79 39.88
C ALA A 2 9.66 -6.20 39.22
N THR A 3 9.64 -4.91 39.00
CA THR A 3 8.52 -4.24 38.31
C THR A 3 9.02 -3.36 37.17
N VAL A 4 8.25 -3.30 36.09
CA VAL A 4 8.51 -2.49 34.90
C VAL A 4 7.47 -1.38 34.82
N LYS A 5 7.92 -0.13 34.70
CA LYS A 5 7.04 1.03 34.49
C LYS A 5 7.46 1.79 33.24
N LEU A 6 6.47 2.25 32.49
CA LEU A 6 6.65 3.12 31.36
C LEU A 6 6.73 4.58 31.80
N LYS A 7 7.66 5.35 31.24
CA LYS A 7 7.77 6.79 31.49
C LYS A 7 8.11 7.54 30.21
N PHE A 8 7.51 8.71 30.04
CA PHE A 8 7.86 9.65 28.98
C PHE A 8 8.87 10.68 29.50
N ARG A 9 9.91 10.91 28.72
CA ARG A 9 10.90 11.95 28.96
C ARG A 9 10.78 13.01 27.87
N PRO A 10 10.22 14.19 28.17
CA PRO A 10 10.05 15.25 27.19
C PRO A 10 11.39 15.74 26.62
N SER A 11 11.37 16.28 25.41
CA SER A 11 12.51 16.95 24.81
C SER A 11 12.74 18.32 25.48
N MET A 12 13.99 18.68 25.68
CA MET A 12 14.34 20.04 26.16
C MET A 12 14.11 21.11 25.07
N VAL A 13 13.97 20.72 23.82
CA VAL A 13 13.72 21.63 22.70
C VAL A 13 12.24 21.62 22.38
N ALA A 14 11.62 22.80 22.45
CA ALA A 14 10.20 22.96 22.14
C ALA A 14 9.88 22.46 20.71
N GLY A 15 8.76 21.75 20.55
CA GLY A 15 8.31 21.21 19.29
C GLY A 15 9.03 19.94 18.80
N ARG A 16 9.99 19.42 19.55
CA ARG A 16 10.63 18.12 19.26
C ARG A 16 10.03 16.97 20.08
N PRO A 17 9.94 15.76 19.52
CA PRO A 17 9.44 14.61 20.26
C PRO A 17 10.39 14.21 21.38
N GLY A 18 9.82 13.84 22.52
CA GLY A 18 10.51 13.24 23.65
C GLY A 18 10.77 11.74 23.44
N THR A 19 11.24 11.06 24.48
CA THR A 19 11.66 9.66 24.41
C THR A 19 10.90 8.84 25.46
N ILE A 20 10.42 7.65 25.07
CA ILE A 20 9.89 6.65 26.01
C ILE A 20 11.03 5.91 26.68
N VAL A 21 10.90 5.68 27.97
CA VAL A 21 11.88 4.94 28.78
C VAL A 21 11.17 3.90 29.64
N TYR A 22 11.83 2.76 29.87
CA TYR A 22 11.39 1.75 30.84
C TYR A 22 12.14 1.95 32.13
N LEU A 23 11.41 2.02 33.23
CA LEU A 23 11.97 2.01 34.58
C LEU A 23 11.80 0.61 35.16
N ILE A 24 12.92 -0.04 35.47
CA ILE A 24 12.96 -1.35 36.11
C ILE A 24 13.32 -1.14 37.56
N THR A 25 12.43 -1.57 38.44
CA THR A 25 12.64 -1.48 39.90
C THR A 25 12.76 -2.88 40.47
N HIS A 26 13.88 -3.18 41.12
CA HIS A 26 14.12 -4.42 41.86
C HIS A 26 14.90 -4.14 43.15
N ARG A 27 14.44 -4.71 44.28
CA ARG A 27 15.10 -4.55 45.61
C ARG A 27 15.49 -3.09 45.94
N ARG A 28 14.57 -2.13 45.71
CA ARG A 28 14.76 -0.67 45.92
C ARG A 28 15.75 -0.02 44.92
N THR A 29 16.34 -0.76 44.01
CA THR A 29 17.21 -0.21 42.95
C THR A 29 16.39 0.04 41.73
N VAL A 30 16.45 1.29 41.22
CA VAL A 30 15.78 1.69 39.96
C VAL A 30 16.83 1.83 38.86
N ARG A 31 16.60 1.18 37.75
CA ARG A 31 17.40 1.31 36.53
C ARG A 31 16.52 1.73 35.36
N GLN A 32 17.11 2.39 34.36
CA GLN A 32 16.41 2.92 33.23
C GLN A 32 16.94 2.30 31.93
N ILE A 33 16.03 1.85 31.06
CA ILE A 33 16.32 1.56 29.66
C ILE A 33 15.77 2.71 28.81
N THR A 34 16.64 3.39 28.09
CA THR A 34 16.24 4.41 27.13
C THR A 34 15.94 3.73 25.80
N THR A 35 14.74 3.96 25.25
CA THR A 35 14.33 3.41 23.96
C THR A 35 14.62 4.40 22.83
N GLU A 36 14.50 3.93 21.60
CA GLU A 36 14.51 4.78 20.39
C GLU A 36 13.14 5.40 20.08
N TYR A 37 12.10 5.09 20.86
CA TYR A 37 10.72 5.51 20.57
C TYR A 37 10.52 6.99 20.87
N LYS A 38 10.25 7.74 19.78
CA LYS A 38 10.06 9.20 19.82
C LYS A 38 8.59 9.54 19.66
N VAL A 39 8.02 10.21 20.68
CA VAL A 39 6.63 10.65 20.72
C VAL A 39 6.52 12.10 21.16
N PHE A 40 5.47 12.79 20.73
CA PHE A 40 5.19 14.14 21.20
C PHE A 40 4.46 14.10 22.55
N SER A 41 4.51 15.20 23.30
CA SER A 41 3.87 15.30 24.62
C SER A 41 2.36 15.12 24.58
N ASP A 42 1.70 15.52 23.50
CA ASP A 42 0.27 15.32 23.28
C ASP A 42 -0.10 13.87 22.89
N GLU A 43 0.88 13.07 22.44
CA GLU A 43 0.73 11.62 22.17
C GLU A 43 0.91 10.77 23.45
N TRP A 44 1.11 11.37 24.63
CA TRP A 44 1.34 10.68 25.90
C TRP A 44 0.31 11.03 26.96
N ASP A 45 -0.30 10.01 27.57
CA ASP A 45 -1.16 10.13 28.76
C ASP A 45 -0.36 9.78 30.02
N GLU A 46 -0.01 10.80 30.79
CA GLU A 46 0.80 10.62 32.00
C GLU A 46 0.03 9.89 33.12
N LYS A 47 -1.29 10.07 33.20
CA LYS A 47 -2.12 9.44 34.25
C LYS A 47 -2.23 7.94 34.03
N GLN A 48 -2.35 7.51 32.79
CA GLN A 48 -2.49 6.10 32.43
C GLN A 48 -1.17 5.47 31.95
N SER A 49 -0.08 6.26 31.89
CA SER A 49 1.24 5.82 31.38
C SER A 49 1.16 5.06 30.06
N ARG A 50 0.39 5.62 29.12
CA ARG A 50 0.18 5.00 27.80
C ARG A 50 0.21 6.03 26.66
N LEU A 51 0.39 5.55 25.46
CA LEU A 51 0.28 6.36 24.24
C LEU A 51 -1.18 6.63 23.88
N VAL A 52 -1.45 7.85 23.44
CA VAL A 52 -2.75 8.28 22.93
C VAL A 52 -2.62 8.51 21.43
N ILE A 53 -3.54 7.93 20.66
CA ILE A 53 -3.55 8.09 19.21
C ILE A 53 -4.29 9.39 18.89
N ILE A 54 -3.54 10.40 18.45
CA ILE A 54 -4.09 11.66 17.99
C ILE A 54 -4.08 11.66 16.46
N HIS A 55 -5.24 11.88 15.85
CA HIS A 55 -5.36 11.95 14.39
C HIS A 55 -4.79 13.25 13.76
N LYS A 56 -4.27 14.13 14.59
CA LYS A 56 -3.63 15.39 14.22
C LYS A 56 -2.21 15.09 13.71
N TYR A 57 -1.80 15.48 12.55
CA TYR A 57 -0.44 15.30 11.97
C TYR A 57 -0.16 14.02 11.18
N GLY A 58 -1.14 13.18 10.86
CA GLY A 58 -0.89 11.96 10.07
C GLY A 58 -0.04 10.86 10.77
N ARG A 59 0.28 11.03 12.07
CA ARG A 59 1.16 10.14 12.84
C ARG A 59 0.47 8.96 13.53
N ALA A 60 -0.85 8.84 13.38
CA ALA A 60 -1.64 7.81 14.09
C ALA A 60 -1.06 6.39 13.91
N GLU A 61 -0.61 6.02 12.72
CA GLU A 61 -0.02 4.69 12.46
C GLU A 61 1.38 4.54 13.07
N ILE A 62 2.15 5.62 13.12
CA ILE A 62 3.46 5.61 13.81
C ILE A 62 3.25 5.37 15.30
N VAL A 63 2.32 6.10 15.92
CA VAL A 63 1.99 5.96 17.35
C VAL A 63 1.45 4.56 17.65
N ARG A 64 0.58 3.99 16.80
CA ARG A 64 0.11 2.60 16.92
C ARG A 64 1.25 1.60 16.84
N THR A 65 2.19 1.81 15.92
CA THR A 65 3.35 0.93 15.77
C THR A 65 4.24 0.99 17.01
N ILE A 66 4.52 2.19 17.51
CA ILE A 66 5.28 2.39 18.76
C ILE A 66 4.55 1.73 19.93
N SER A 67 3.23 1.90 20.04
CA SER A 67 2.43 1.30 21.12
C SER A 67 2.53 -0.23 21.12
N ARG A 68 2.45 -0.87 19.94
CA ARG A 68 2.62 -2.33 19.80
C ARG A 68 4.03 -2.80 20.18
N ARG A 69 5.06 -2.03 19.80
CA ARG A 69 6.44 -2.34 20.20
C ARG A 69 6.64 -2.24 21.70
N ILE A 70 6.12 -1.19 22.34
CA ILE A 70 6.17 -1.01 23.78
C ILE A 70 5.49 -2.19 24.49
N HIS A 71 4.33 -2.63 23.99
CA HIS A 71 3.63 -3.76 24.59
C HIS A 71 4.48 -5.04 24.56
N ARG A 72 5.09 -5.36 23.42
CA ARG A 72 6.01 -6.50 23.28
C ARG A 72 7.25 -6.37 24.17
N ASP A 73 7.84 -5.18 24.26
CA ASP A 73 9.00 -4.98 25.12
C ASP A 73 8.65 -5.20 26.60
N ILE A 74 7.46 -4.79 27.02
CA ILE A 74 6.97 -5.01 28.39
C ILE A 74 6.70 -6.50 28.62
N GLU A 75 6.04 -7.20 27.71
CA GLU A 75 5.81 -8.66 27.80
C GLU A 75 7.13 -9.41 27.89
N ARG A 76 8.11 -9.03 27.10
CA ARG A 76 9.45 -9.61 27.10
C ARG A 76 10.20 -9.33 28.41
N LEU A 77 10.15 -8.10 28.93
CA LEU A 77 10.73 -7.75 30.22
C LEU A 77 10.09 -8.57 31.34
N ASN A 78 8.76 -8.70 31.34
CA ASN A 78 8.06 -9.52 32.31
C ASN A 78 8.45 -11.01 32.20
N SER A 79 8.56 -11.56 30.99
CA SER A 79 9.03 -12.95 30.77
C SER A 79 10.45 -13.17 31.28
N ILE A 80 11.35 -12.20 31.10
CA ILE A 80 12.73 -12.27 31.66
C ILE A 80 12.67 -12.27 33.19
N ILE A 81 11.87 -11.39 33.78
CA ILE A 81 11.69 -11.32 35.22
C ILE A 81 11.15 -12.64 35.78
N ASP A 82 10.10 -13.19 35.15
CA ASP A 82 9.51 -14.47 35.54
C ASP A 82 10.51 -15.62 35.47
N ASN A 83 11.35 -15.64 34.42
CA ASN A 83 12.40 -16.64 34.23
C ASN A 83 13.50 -16.52 35.28
N LEU A 84 13.91 -15.30 35.63
CA LEU A 84 14.90 -15.05 36.66
C LEU A 84 14.36 -15.40 38.06
N ASP A 85 13.09 -15.05 38.35
CA ASP A 85 12.41 -15.42 39.61
C ASP A 85 12.30 -16.95 39.75
N ARG A 86 12.07 -17.71 38.70
CA ARG A 86 12.01 -19.20 38.73
C ARG A 86 13.36 -19.86 38.94
N LYS A 87 14.46 -19.25 38.45
CA LYS A 87 15.80 -19.82 38.56
C LYS A 87 16.38 -19.78 40.00
N SER A 88 15.67 -19.18 40.95
CA SER A 88 16.04 -19.04 42.38
C SER A 88 17.44 -18.46 42.65
N TYR A 89 18.07 -17.82 41.67
CA TYR A 89 19.31 -17.08 41.88
C TYR A 89 19.01 -15.63 42.27
N GLU A 90 19.89 -15.08 43.12
CA GLU A 90 19.85 -13.64 43.36
C GLU A 90 20.23 -12.90 42.08
N TYR A 91 19.32 -12.09 41.58
CA TYR A 91 19.54 -11.24 40.39
C TYR A 91 19.33 -9.77 40.74
N SER A 92 19.95 -8.90 39.93
CA SER A 92 19.86 -7.44 40.04
C SER A 92 19.02 -6.83 38.92
N SER A 93 18.70 -5.54 39.04
CA SER A 93 18.10 -4.79 37.93
C SER A 93 19.03 -4.72 36.70
N ASP A 94 20.34 -4.79 36.88
CA ASP A 94 21.31 -4.77 35.80
C ASP A 94 21.33 -6.12 35.03
N ASP A 95 21.05 -7.24 35.69
CA ASP A 95 20.90 -8.56 35.09
C ASP A 95 19.67 -8.59 34.13
N ILE A 96 18.54 -8.01 34.60
CA ILE A 96 17.34 -7.88 33.76
C ILE A 96 17.66 -7.06 32.49
N ILE A 97 18.37 -5.95 32.64
CA ILE A 97 18.76 -5.09 31.51
C ILE A 97 19.71 -5.81 30.56
N SER A 98 20.68 -6.54 31.10
CA SER A 98 21.64 -7.33 30.31
C SER A 98 20.94 -8.42 29.52
N GLU A 99 20.03 -9.17 30.15
CA GLU A 99 19.22 -10.20 29.51
C GLU A 99 18.31 -9.60 28.44
N PHE A 100 17.67 -8.45 28.74
CA PHE A 100 16.83 -7.74 27.78
C PHE A 100 17.63 -7.22 26.57
N ARG A 101 18.86 -6.76 26.77
CA ARG A 101 19.76 -6.36 25.69
C ARG A 101 20.28 -7.56 24.90
N ASN A 102 20.66 -8.64 25.57
CA ASN A 102 21.18 -9.86 24.95
C ASN A 102 20.11 -10.61 24.15
N THR A 103 18.91 -10.73 24.71
CA THR A 103 17.74 -11.28 23.99
C THR A 103 17.26 -10.34 22.88
N GLY A 104 17.67 -9.07 22.86
CA GLY A 104 17.43 -8.10 21.80
C GLY A 104 18.09 -8.46 20.47
N ASN A 105 19.08 -9.35 20.48
CA ASN A 105 19.73 -9.85 19.27
C ASN A 105 18.95 -10.99 18.56
N VAL A 106 17.98 -11.63 19.23
CA VAL A 106 17.09 -12.60 18.55
C VAL A 106 15.95 -11.82 17.91
N LYS A 107 16.16 -11.30 16.72
CA LYS A 107 15.10 -10.61 15.99
C LYS A 107 14.10 -11.64 15.46
N THR A 108 12.85 -11.46 15.87
CA THR A 108 11.73 -12.22 15.36
C THR A 108 11.21 -11.62 14.05
N LEU A 109 10.53 -12.43 13.24
CA LEU A 109 10.00 -12.00 11.95
C LEU A 109 8.96 -10.89 12.11
N PHE A 110 7.99 -11.07 13.03
CA PHE A 110 6.93 -10.06 13.22
C PHE A 110 7.53 -8.74 13.69
N GLY A 111 8.44 -8.82 14.68
CA GLY A 111 9.16 -7.66 15.17
C GLY A 111 9.90 -6.92 14.10
N PHE A 112 10.70 -7.62 13.31
CA PHE A 112 11.45 -7.04 12.22
C PHE A 112 10.56 -6.45 11.12
N MET A 113 9.48 -7.15 10.75
CA MET A 113 8.50 -6.61 9.78
C MET A 113 7.84 -5.33 10.28
N GLU A 114 7.48 -5.25 11.56
CA GLU A 114 6.89 -4.03 12.12
C GLU A 114 7.89 -2.87 12.13
N ASP A 115 9.19 -3.14 12.34
CA ASP A 115 10.25 -2.15 12.22
C ASP A 115 10.35 -1.61 10.79
N VAL A 116 10.33 -2.51 9.80
CA VAL A 116 10.33 -2.14 8.38
C VAL A 116 9.09 -1.33 8.01
N ILE A 117 7.90 -1.73 8.48
CA ILE A 117 6.64 -1.01 8.25
C ILE A 117 6.70 0.39 8.87
N GLY A 118 7.19 0.50 10.11
CA GLY A 118 7.35 1.79 10.78
C GLY A 118 8.25 2.74 10.01
N ARG A 119 9.37 2.24 9.48
CA ARG A 119 10.29 3.02 8.65
C ARG A 119 9.65 3.45 7.33
N LEU A 120 8.84 2.58 6.69
CA LEU A 120 8.13 2.93 5.46
C LEU A 120 7.11 4.05 5.70
N TYR A 121 6.41 4.07 6.84
CA TYR A 121 5.53 5.18 7.21
C TYR A 121 6.30 6.49 7.44
N GLN A 122 7.46 6.43 8.12
CA GLN A 122 8.32 7.60 8.33
C GLN A 122 8.82 8.21 7.02
N LEU A 123 9.06 7.36 6.01
CA LEU A 123 9.48 7.77 4.67
C LEU A 123 8.30 8.12 3.75
N GLU A 124 7.09 8.22 4.27
CA GLU A 124 5.85 8.51 3.53
C GLU A 124 5.50 7.49 2.42
N HIS A 125 6.12 6.30 2.44
CA HIS A 125 5.81 5.19 1.53
C HIS A 125 4.55 4.43 1.96
N ILE A 126 3.45 5.16 2.19
CA ILE A 126 2.21 4.67 2.83
C ILE A 126 1.64 3.45 2.10
N GLY A 127 1.61 3.46 0.76
CA GLY A 127 1.09 2.34 -0.04
C GLY A 127 1.88 1.06 0.18
N THR A 128 3.22 1.16 0.21
CA THR A 128 4.12 0.03 0.48
C THR A 128 3.98 -0.45 1.93
N ALA A 129 3.90 0.46 2.90
CA ALA A 129 3.69 0.13 4.30
C ALA A 129 2.40 -0.67 4.51
N LYS A 130 1.28 -0.25 3.89
CA LYS A 130 -0.01 -0.98 3.93
C LYS A 130 0.12 -2.40 3.35
N ASN A 131 0.87 -2.56 2.26
CA ASN A 131 1.11 -3.86 1.64
C ASN A 131 1.90 -4.80 2.57
N TYR A 132 2.96 -4.29 3.20
CA TYR A 132 3.75 -5.04 4.18
C TYR A 132 2.92 -5.41 5.41
N HIS A 133 2.09 -4.48 5.90
CA HIS A 133 1.17 -4.75 6.99
C HIS A 133 0.15 -5.84 6.65
N ALA A 134 -0.39 -5.84 5.42
CA ALA A 134 -1.29 -6.89 4.96
C ALA A 134 -0.60 -8.26 4.89
N ALA A 135 0.66 -8.31 4.42
CA ALA A 135 1.45 -9.53 4.40
C ALA A 135 1.76 -10.06 5.81
N LEU A 136 2.15 -9.16 6.73
CA LEU A 136 2.35 -9.50 8.13
C LEU A 136 1.07 -10.07 8.76
N GLY A 137 -0.08 -9.41 8.57
CA GLY A 137 -1.36 -9.87 9.09
C GLY A 137 -1.80 -11.23 8.51
N SER A 138 -1.45 -11.50 7.24
CA SER A 138 -1.69 -12.81 6.63
C SER A 138 -0.81 -13.89 7.25
N PHE A 139 0.47 -13.61 7.43
CA PHE A 139 1.42 -14.57 8.01
C PHE A 139 1.14 -14.82 9.51
N LYS A 140 0.72 -13.78 10.27
CA LYS A 140 0.26 -13.93 11.66
C LYS A 140 -0.91 -14.92 11.76
N ARG A 141 -1.92 -14.80 10.90
CA ARG A 141 -3.05 -15.75 10.88
C ARG A 141 -2.62 -17.17 10.58
N PHE A 142 -1.67 -17.39 9.66
CA PHE A 142 -1.10 -18.71 9.39
C PHE A 142 -0.41 -19.28 10.63
N ARG A 143 0.30 -18.45 11.40
CA ARG A 143 1.04 -18.89 12.58
C ARG A 143 0.21 -18.89 13.88
N GLY A 144 -1.07 -18.53 13.85
CA GLY A 144 -1.89 -18.40 15.07
C GLY A 144 -1.38 -17.31 16.01
N ASP A 145 -0.83 -16.21 15.46
CA ASP A 145 -0.19 -15.09 16.16
C ASP A 145 1.12 -15.45 16.93
N GLU A 146 1.63 -16.66 16.77
CA GLU A 146 2.93 -17.05 17.33
C GLU A 146 4.08 -16.50 16.46
N ASP A 147 4.89 -15.62 17.06
CA ASP A 147 6.08 -15.06 16.38
C ASP A 147 7.20 -16.09 16.31
N ILE A 148 8.06 -15.93 15.31
CA ILE A 148 9.18 -16.84 15.04
C ILE A 148 10.49 -16.07 14.91
N THR A 149 11.61 -16.71 15.26
CA THR A 149 12.93 -16.14 15.00
C THR A 149 13.22 -16.10 13.51
N LEU A 150 14.01 -15.13 13.06
CA LEU A 150 14.41 -15.04 11.64
C LEU A 150 15.19 -16.29 11.18
N GLU A 151 15.88 -16.96 12.09
CA GLU A 151 16.64 -18.19 11.82
C GLU A 151 15.74 -19.42 11.62
N ALA A 152 14.52 -19.40 12.18
CA ALA A 152 13.56 -20.49 12.05
C ALA A 152 12.77 -20.45 10.73
N ILE A 153 13.00 -19.45 9.89
CA ILE A 153 12.37 -19.36 8.58
C ILE A 153 13.08 -20.25 7.60
N ASP A 154 12.47 -21.39 7.28
CA ASP A 154 13.00 -22.36 6.35
C ASP A 154 12.10 -22.57 5.12
N GLN A 155 12.53 -23.44 4.23
CA GLN A 155 11.82 -23.74 2.99
C GLN A 155 10.46 -24.42 3.27
N ILE A 156 10.40 -25.35 4.21
CA ILE A 156 9.19 -26.13 4.54
C ILE A 156 8.09 -25.18 5.03
N MET A 157 8.44 -24.27 5.94
CA MET A 157 7.49 -23.28 6.45
C MET A 157 6.93 -22.38 5.34
N MET A 158 7.76 -22.00 4.35
CA MET A 158 7.30 -21.16 3.24
C MET A 158 6.40 -21.95 2.27
N GLU A 159 6.66 -23.25 2.06
CA GLU A 159 5.79 -24.13 1.30
C GLU A 159 4.45 -24.33 2.03
N ASP A 160 4.46 -24.60 3.34
CA ASP A 160 3.25 -24.72 4.16
C ASP A 160 2.41 -23.44 4.14
N TYR A 161 3.07 -22.29 4.22
CA TYR A 161 2.37 -21.01 4.12
C TYR A 161 1.76 -20.81 2.72
N GLN A 162 2.43 -21.26 1.67
CA GLN A 162 1.87 -21.21 0.30
C GLN A 162 0.61 -22.07 0.19
N GLU A 163 0.64 -23.30 0.74
CA GLU A 163 -0.52 -24.20 0.74
C GLU A 163 -1.68 -23.61 1.59
N TYR A 164 -1.36 -23.03 2.74
CA TYR A 164 -2.35 -22.29 3.53
C TYR A 164 -3.01 -21.17 2.71
N LEU A 165 -2.23 -20.36 1.98
CA LEU A 165 -2.79 -19.30 1.14
C LEU A 165 -3.66 -19.87 0.00
N LYS A 166 -3.29 -21.00 -0.61
CA LYS A 166 -4.11 -21.70 -1.61
C LYS A 166 -5.42 -22.18 -1.00
N SER A 167 -5.38 -22.77 0.18
CA SER A 167 -6.57 -23.27 0.87
C SER A 167 -7.57 -22.16 1.22
N THR A 168 -7.10 -20.91 1.39
CA THR A 168 -7.95 -19.72 1.57
C THR A 168 -8.56 -19.20 0.26
N GLY A 169 -8.32 -19.84 -0.87
CA GLY A 169 -8.88 -19.47 -2.18
C GLY A 169 -8.18 -18.29 -2.85
N LEU A 170 -6.98 -17.94 -2.45
CA LEU A 170 -6.24 -16.85 -3.08
C LEU A 170 -5.69 -17.25 -4.46
N SER A 171 -5.72 -16.27 -5.39
CA SER A 171 -5.10 -16.45 -6.71
C SER A 171 -3.58 -16.53 -6.60
N SER A 172 -2.94 -17.23 -7.56
CA SER A 172 -1.46 -17.37 -7.64
C SER A 172 -0.73 -16.01 -7.57
N ASN A 173 -1.28 -14.97 -8.21
CA ASN A 173 -0.69 -13.64 -8.15
C ASN A 173 -0.79 -12.99 -6.76
N SER A 174 -1.86 -13.27 -6.00
CA SER A 174 -2.00 -12.83 -4.61
C SER A 174 -1.03 -13.57 -3.69
N ILE A 175 -0.87 -14.87 -3.89
CA ILE A 175 0.11 -15.70 -3.18
C ILE A 175 1.52 -15.17 -3.44
N SER A 176 1.87 -15.01 -4.71
CA SER A 176 3.16 -14.43 -5.11
C SER A 176 3.42 -13.05 -4.51
N PHE A 177 2.38 -12.22 -4.37
CA PHE A 177 2.50 -10.91 -3.73
C PHE A 177 2.95 -11.02 -2.28
N TYR A 178 2.33 -11.90 -1.48
CA TYR A 178 2.72 -12.13 -0.10
C TYR A 178 4.13 -12.74 0.00
N MET A 179 4.44 -13.73 -0.82
CA MET A 179 5.75 -14.37 -0.86
C MET A 179 6.88 -13.38 -1.21
N ARG A 180 6.65 -12.49 -2.16
CA ARG A 180 7.64 -11.47 -2.53
C ARG A 180 7.89 -10.46 -1.41
N ILE A 181 6.87 -10.09 -0.64
CA ILE A 181 7.05 -9.20 0.50
C ILE A 181 7.86 -9.89 1.59
N LEU A 182 7.49 -11.12 1.97
CA LEU A 182 8.22 -11.88 2.98
C LEU A 182 9.67 -12.12 2.55
N ARG A 183 9.91 -12.45 1.27
CA ARG A 183 11.26 -12.60 0.71
C ARG A 183 12.05 -11.31 0.80
N ALA A 184 11.44 -10.15 0.50
CA ALA A 184 12.11 -8.87 0.61
C ALA A 184 12.48 -8.52 2.06
N VAL A 185 11.63 -8.87 3.01
CA VAL A 185 11.91 -8.71 4.45
C VAL A 185 13.06 -9.65 4.88
N TYR A 186 12.98 -10.92 4.50
CA TYR A 186 14.01 -11.91 4.82
C TYR A 186 15.38 -11.53 4.25
N ASN A 187 15.44 -11.15 2.96
CA ASN A 187 16.68 -10.71 2.33
C ASN A 187 17.27 -9.49 3.04
N ARG A 188 16.43 -8.54 3.46
CA ARG A 188 16.88 -7.39 4.26
C ARG A 188 17.45 -7.81 5.62
N ALA A 189 16.87 -8.86 6.24
CA ALA A 189 17.42 -9.40 7.49
C ALA A 189 18.78 -10.07 7.27
N VAL A 190 18.96 -10.79 6.15
CA VAL A 190 20.24 -11.37 5.75
C VAL A 190 21.28 -10.27 5.47
N GLU A 191 20.92 -9.22 4.72
CA GLU A 191 21.78 -8.07 4.44
C GLU A 191 22.23 -7.33 5.73
N GLN A 192 21.41 -7.38 6.78
CA GLN A 192 21.73 -6.83 8.10
C GLN A 192 22.42 -7.84 9.04
N GLU A 193 22.83 -9.01 8.52
CA GLU A 193 23.49 -10.08 9.29
C GLU A 193 22.68 -10.58 10.50
N LEU A 194 21.34 -10.45 10.44
CA LEU A 194 20.44 -10.91 11.51
C LEU A 194 20.08 -12.39 11.41
N THR A 195 20.32 -12.99 10.24
CA THR A 195 20.17 -14.43 9.97
C THR A 195 21.04 -14.81 8.79
N LYS A 196 21.34 -16.12 8.66
CA LYS A 196 22.05 -16.67 7.50
C LYS A 196 21.06 -16.96 6.37
N ASP A 197 21.48 -16.80 5.11
CA ASP A 197 20.64 -17.11 3.95
C ASP A 197 20.51 -18.63 3.74
N CYS A 198 19.38 -19.20 4.12
CA CYS A 198 19.00 -20.59 3.85
C CYS A 198 18.06 -20.73 2.64
N LYS A 199 17.86 -19.67 1.86
CA LYS A 199 17.03 -19.63 0.63
C LYS A 199 15.61 -20.18 0.78
N PRO A 200 14.85 -19.74 1.80
CA PRO A 200 13.56 -20.34 2.14
C PRO A 200 12.48 -20.14 1.06
N PHE A 201 12.70 -19.20 0.13
CA PHE A 201 11.74 -18.89 -0.95
C PHE A 201 12.07 -19.58 -2.28
N ARG A 202 12.98 -20.56 -2.31
CA ARG A 202 13.43 -21.20 -3.55
C ARG A 202 12.31 -21.99 -4.24
N MET A 203 11.47 -22.70 -3.48
CA MET A 203 10.46 -23.61 -3.99
C MET A 203 9.04 -23.01 -4.05
N VAL A 204 8.85 -21.78 -3.56
CA VAL A 204 7.55 -21.14 -3.58
C VAL A 204 7.37 -20.21 -4.79
N PHE A 205 6.14 -20.03 -5.20
CA PHE A 205 5.82 -19.19 -6.35
C PHE A 205 5.96 -17.69 -6.02
N THR A 206 6.94 -17.07 -6.65
CA THR A 206 7.19 -15.61 -6.58
C THR A 206 7.09 -14.92 -7.95
N GLY A 207 6.62 -15.65 -8.96
CA GLY A 207 6.43 -15.17 -10.32
C GLY A 207 5.16 -14.33 -10.51
N THR A 208 4.78 -14.14 -11.77
CA THR A 208 3.53 -13.47 -12.15
C THR A 208 2.84 -14.31 -13.22
N GLU A 209 1.62 -14.74 -12.94
CA GLU A 209 0.76 -15.36 -13.93
C GLU A 209 0.06 -14.32 -14.79
N LYS A 210 -0.13 -14.65 -16.06
CA LYS A 210 -0.90 -13.81 -16.99
C LYS A 210 -2.35 -13.76 -16.52
N THR A 211 -2.89 -12.56 -16.40
CA THR A 211 -4.30 -12.33 -16.06
C THR A 211 -5.04 -11.78 -17.27
N LEU A 212 -6.28 -12.21 -17.46
CA LEU A 212 -7.16 -11.62 -18.45
C LEU A 212 -7.35 -10.13 -18.14
N LYS A 213 -7.10 -9.28 -19.13
CA LYS A 213 -7.28 -7.84 -19.00
C LYS A 213 -8.75 -7.49 -19.19
N ARG A 214 -9.26 -6.65 -18.31
CA ARG A 214 -10.66 -6.18 -18.32
C ARG A 214 -10.82 -4.95 -19.22
N ALA A 215 -10.22 -4.95 -20.41
CA ALA A 215 -10.44 -3.88 -21.38
C ALA A 215 -11.83 -4.01 -22.01
N ILE A 216 -12.47 -2.88 -22.29
CA ILE A 216 -13.72 -2.81 -23.03
C ILE A 216 -13.49 -2.14 -24.38
N LEU A 217 -14.37 -2.40 -25.34
CA LEU A 217 -14.27 -1.91 -26.72
C LEU A 217 -14.71 -0.44 -26.82
N ILE A 218 -14.31 0.20 -27.93
CA ILE A 218 -14.70 1.60 -28.20
C ILE A 218 -16.22 1.80 -28.23
N ASN A 219 -16.97 0.81 -28.69
CA ASN A 219 -18.43 0.87 -28.70
C ASN A 219 -19.03 0.86 -27.33
N ASP A 220 -18.42 0.12 -26.38
CA ASP A 220 -18.85 0.13 -24.98
C ASP A 220 -18.55 1.48 -24.32
N ILE A 221 -17.40 2.10 -24.63
CA ILE A 221 -17.10 3.47 -24.19
C ILE A 221 -18.15 4.44 -24.71
N LYS A 222 -18.59 4.32 -25.97
CA LYS A 222 -19.66 5.15 -26.54
C LYS A 222 -20.99 4.93 -25.82
N ARG A 223 -21.35 3.69 -25.50
CA ARG A 223 -22.57 3.35 -24.76
C ARG A 223 -22.54 3.97 -23.35
N ILE A 224 -21.42 3.86 -22.65
CA ILE A 224 -21.23 4.50 -21.33
C ILE A 224 -21.36 6.02 -21.44
N LYS A 225 -20.72 6.63 -22.45
CA LYS A 225 -20.77 8.09 -22.65
C LYS A 225 -22.18 8.59 -22.89
N ASN A 226 -22.99 7.84 -23.66
CA ASN A 226 -24.31 8.23 -24.08
C ASN A 226 -25.45 7.86 -23.10
N LEU A 227 -25.11 7.36 -21.91
CA LEU A 227 -26.11 7.11 -20.87
C LEU A 227 -26.74 8.44 -20.40
N ASP A 228 -28.06 8.51 -20.43
CA ASP A 228 -28.77 9.58 -19.75
C ASP A 228 -28.81 9.31 -18.25
N LEU A 229 -28.09 10.13 -17.51
CA LEU A 229 -27.94 10.05 -16.06
C LEU A 229 -28.33 11.36 -15.35
N SER A 230 -29.03 12.25 -16.06
CA SER A 230 -29.44 13.58 -15.58
C SER A 230 -30.16 13.56 -14.23
N LEU A 231 -30.91 12.49 -13.93
CA LEU A 231 -31.61 12.28 -12.67
C LEU A 231 -30.80 11.49 -11.61
N LYS A 232 -29.55 11.15 -11.91
CA LYS A 232 -28.69 10.29 -11.07
C LYS A 232 -27.28 10.88 -10.90
N PRO A 233 -27.13 12.04 -10.24
CA PRO A 233 -25.88 12.81 -10.22
C PRO A 233 -24.68 12.03 -9.69
N ASN A 234 -24.86 11.12 -8.73
CA ASN A 234 -23.77 10.29 -8.22
C ASN A 234 -23.27 9.25 -9.25
N ILE A 235 -24.17 8.72 -10.08
CA ILE A 235 -23.81 7.77 -11.14
C ILE A 235 -23.19 8.54 -12.30
N GLU A 236 -23.75 9.71 -12.62
CA GLU A 236 -23.19 10.62 -13.61
C GLU A 236 -21.74 11.00 -13.29
N PHE A 237 -21.48 11.44 -12.06
CA PHE A 237 -20.12 11.77 -11.63
C PHE A 237 -19.15 10.59 -11.80
N ALA A 238 -19.56 9.37 -11.45
CA ALA A 238 -18.69 8.19 -11.62
C ALA A 238 -18.43 7.88 -13.10
N ARG A 239 -19.46 8.01 -13.99
CA ARG A 239 -19.32 7.92 -15.44
C ARG A 239 -18.29 8.95 -15.94
N ASP A 240 -18.45 10.17 -15.53
CA ASP A 240 -17.64 11.29 -16.02
C ASP A 240 -16.19 11.21 -15.55
N ILE A 241 -15.97 10.76 -14.33
CA ILE A 241 -14.61 10.43 -13.85
C ILE A 241 -14.01 9.31 -14.72
N PHE A 242 -14.74 8.23 -15.00
CA PHE A 242 -14.26 7.17 -15.87
C PHE A 242 -13.89 7.68 -17.27
N LEU A 243 -14.73 8.51 -17.86
CA LEU A 243 -14.49 9.13 -19.18
C LEU A 243 -13.31 10.12 -19.13
N PHE A 244 -13.19 10.93 -18.09
CA PHE A 244 -12.06 11.82 -17.88
C PHE A 244 -10.74 11.04 -17.86
N LEU A 245 -10.68 9.96 -17.07
CA LEU A 245 -9.50 9.09 -17.02
C LEU A 245 -9.17 8.50 -18.38
N PHE A 246 -10.19 8.06 -19.14
CA PHE A 246 -10.02 7.52 -20.48
C PHE A 246 -9.53 8.59 -21.47
N PHE A 247 -10.14 9.77 -21.49
CA PHE A 247 -9.75 10.88 -22.38
C PHE A 247 -8.34 11.39 -22.04
N CYS A 248 -7.95 11.32 -20.78
CA CYS A 248 -6.59 11.62 -20.33
C CYS A 248 -5.63 10.44 -20.48
N ARG A 249 -5.77 9.64 -21.55
CA ARG A 249 -4.87 8.54 -21.93
C ARG A 249 -4.77 7.44 -20.89
N GLY A 250 -5.86 7.13 -20.21
CA GLY A 250 -5.85 6.15 -19.12
C GLY A 250 -5.10 6.63 -17.87
N MET A 251 -5.26 7.90 -17.53
CA MET A 251 -4.74 8.46 -16.27
C MET A 251 -5.15 7.61 -15.09
N SER A 252 -4.29 7.47 -14.08
CA SER A 252 -4.66 6.75 -12.85
C SER A 252 -5.57 7.62 -11.97
N PHE A 253 -6.49 6.99 -11.23
CA PHE A 253 -7.43 7.72 -10.40
C PHE A 253 -6.72 8.56 -9.31
N ILE A 254 -5.59 8.08 -8.76
CA ILE A 254 -4.82 8.86 -7.81
C ILE A 254 -4.25 10.13 -8.45
N ASP A 255 -3.77 10.05 -9.69
CA ASP A 255 -3.27 11.23 -10.39
C ASP A 255 -4.40 12.24 -10.61
N ALA A 256 -5.58 11.77 -11.07
CA ALA A 256 -6.74 12.63 -11.29
C ALA A 256 -7.28 13.28 -10.01
N ALA A 257 -7.28 12.55 -8.89
CA ALA A 257 -7.80 13.05 -7.62
C ALA A 257 -6.99 14.23 -7.08
N PHE A 258 -5.69 14.25 -7.34
CA PHE A 258 -4.79 15.30 -6.86
C PHE A 258 -4.38 16.32 -7.92
N LEU A 259 -5.02 16.32 -9.11
CA LEU A 259 -4.81 17.37 -10.11
C LEU A 259 -5.23 18.74 -9.55
N ARG A 260 -4.39 19.72 -9.74
CA ARG A 260 -4.67 21.10 -9.37
C ARG A 260 -5.03 21.96 -10.59
N LYS A 261 -5.78 23.02 -10.39
CA LYS A 261 -6.08 23.99 -11.45
C LYS A 261 -4.81 24.61 -12.03
N THR A 262 -3.76 24.75 -11.23
CA THR A 262 -2.44 25.24 -11.64
C THR A 262 -1.70 24.31 -12.61
N ASP A 263 -2.13 23.05 -12.70
CA ASP A 263 -1.56 22.06 -13.63
C ASP A 263 -2.05 22.27 -15.07
N VAL A 264 -3.08 23.11 -15.24
CA VAL A 264 -3.62 23.50 -16.55
C VAL A 264 -3.06 24.85 -16.95
N ARG A 265 -2.27 24.87 -18.03
CA ARG A 265 -1.71 26.11 -18.60
C ARG A 265 -1.76 26.04 -20.12
N ASN A 266 -2.24 27.12 -20.76
CA ASN A 266 -2.28 27.24 -22.22
C ASN A 266 -2.92 26.04 -22.94
N GLY A 267 -4.02 25.49 -22.39
CA GLY A 267 -4.71 24.33 -22.95
C GLY A 267 -3.97 23.00 -22.84
N VAL A 268 -2.94 22.93 -21.99
CA VAL A 268 -2.19 21.71 -21.70
C VAL A 268 -2.27 21.41 -20.20
N LEU A 269 -2.67 20.20 -19.88
CA LEU A 269 -2.60 19.62 -18.55
C LEU A 269 -1.22 19.00 -18.38
N THR A 270 -0.43 19.49 -17.41
CA THR A 270 0.91 18.97 -17.10
C THR A 270 0.92 18.52 -15.64
N TYR A 271 1.18 17.23 -15.39
CA TYR A 271 1.20 16.68 -14.04
C TYR A 271 2.33 15.68 -13.86
N ARG A 272 2.71 15.47 -12.62
CA ARG A 272 3.71 14.48 -12.23
C ARG A 272 3.00 13.23 -11.69
N ARG A 273 3.28 12.09 -12.31
CA ARG A 273 2.64 10.83 -11.96
C ARG A 273 3.04 10.35 -10.56
N HIS A 274 2.07 10.06 -9.69
CA HIS A 274 2.31 9.64 -8.30
C HIS A 274 3.17 8.36 -8.17
N LYS A 275 3.01 7.41 -9.10
CA LYS A 275 3.70 6.11 -9.02
C LYS A 275 5.14 6.15 -9.52
N THR A 276 5.42 6.89 -10.59
CA THR A 276 6.69 6.84 -11.34
C THR A 276 7.42 8.17 -11.34
N ASN A 277 6.82 9.22 -10.79
CA ASN A 277 7.36 10.58 -10.76
C ASN A 277 7.62 11.20 -12.15
N GLN A 278 7.17 10.54 -13.23
CA GLN A 278 7.28 11.05 -14.60
C GLN A 278 6.35 12.22 -14.82
N VAL A 279 6.82 13.20 -15.61
CA VAL A 279 6.01 14.35 -16.04
C VAL A 279 5.27 13.97 -17.31
N LEU A 280 3.93 14.03 -17.27
CA LEU A 280 3.06 13.80 -18.42
C LEU A 280 2.38 15.10 -18.83
N ARG A 281 2.23 15.28 -20.14
CA ARG A 281 1.58 16.43 -20.77
C ARG A 281 0.44 15.98 -21.66
N ILE A 282 -0.76 16.51 -21.40
CA ILE A 282 -1.98 16.15 -22.13
C ILE A 282 -2.60 17.42 -22.69
N LYS A 283 -2.77 17.49 -24.01
CA LYS A 283 -3.53 18.58 -24.64
C LYS A 283 -4.99 18.46 -24.24
N ILE A 284 -5.55 19.53 -23.71
CA ILE A 284 -6.97 19.60 -23.35
C ILE A 284 -7.77 19.79 -24.64
N ILE A 285 -8.51 18.75 -25.00
CA ILE A 285 -9.48 18.76 -26.10
C ILE A 285 -10.89 18.97 -25.54
N ASN A 286 -11.85 19.32 -26.43
CA ASN A 286 -13.21 19.69 -25.99
C ASN A 286 -13.84 18.73 -24.99
N PRO A 287 -13.83 17.39 -25.14
CA PRO A 287 -14.44 16.50 -24.17
C PRO A 287 -13.79 16.54 -22.78
N ILE A 288 -12.50 16.85 -22.69
CA ILE A 288 -11.80 17.03 -21.41
C ILE A 288 -12.19 18.36 -20.80
N LYS A 289 -12.24 19.41 -21.61
CA LYS A 289 -12.60 20.77 -21.19
C LYS A 289 -14.04 20.81 -20.65
N GLU A 290 -14.99 20.22 -21.35
CA GLU A 290 -16.38 20.13 -20.93
C GLU A 290 -16.52 19.50 -19.52
N LEU A 291 -15.80 18.41 -19.25
CA LEU A 291 -15.81 17.78 -17.93
C LEU A 291 -15.16 18.65 -16.84
N ILE A 292 -14.05 19.31 -17.17
CA ILE A 292 -13.40 20.23 -16.25
C ILE A 292 -14.34 21.40 -15.92
N ASP A 293 -14.93 22.02 -16.92
CA ASP A 293 -15.82 23.18 -16.75
C ASP A 293 -17.07 22.80 -15.97
N HIS A 294 -17.63 21.61 -16.22
CA HIS A 294 -18.84 21.11 -15.53
C HIS A 294 -18.59 20.88 -14.02
N TYR A 295 -17.43 20.37 -13.64
CA TYR A 295 -17.08 20.07 -12.25
C TYR A 295 -16.20 21.11 -11.56
N SER A 296 -15.93 22.23 -12.21
CA SER A 296 -15.08 23.27 -11.66
C SER A 296 -15.73 23.97 -10.45
N ASP A 297 -15.10 23.88 -9.30
CA ASP A 297 -15.45 24.61 -8.09
C ASP A 297 -14.43 25.70 -7.81
N LYS A 298 -14.85 26.98 -7.87
CA LYS A 298 -13.95 28.14 -7.68
C LYS A 298 -13.25 28.16 -6.32
N SER A 299 -13.85 27.57 -5.30
CA SER A 299 -13.34 27.55 -3.93
C SER A 299 -12.23 26.50 -3.73
N SER A 300 -12.19 25.44 -4.55
CA SER A 300 -11.23 24.34 -4.45
C SER A 300 -9.98 24.60 -5.30
N PRO A 301 -8.76 24.31 -4.81
CA PRO A 301 -7.54 24.32 -5.62
C PRO A 301 -7.45 23.14 -6.58
N TYR A 302 -8.25 22.08 -6.35
CA TYR A 302 -8.27 20.86 -7.16
C TYR A 302 -9.08 21.05 -8.45
N LEU A 303 -8.69 20.32 -9.48
CA LEU A 303 -9.31 20.38 -10.80
C LEU A 303 -10.68 19.69 -10.83
N LEU A 304 -10.83 18.61 -10.05
CA LEU A 304 -12.05 17.80 -9.93
C LEU A 304 -12.48 17.74 -8.44
N PRO A 305 -13.78 17.68 -8.13
CA PRO A 305 -14.30 17.69 -6.77
C PRO A 305 -14.20 16.30 -6.11
N ILE A 306 -13.01 15.70 -6.09
CA ILE A 306 -12.73 14.41 -5.46
C ILE A 306 -12.20 14.59 -4.05
N ILE A 307 -11.38 15.63 -3.85
CA ILE A 307 -10.76 16.00 -2.57
C ILE A 307 -11.32 17.36 -2.14
N ASP A 308 -11.75 17.42 -0.90
CA ASP A 308 -12.15 18.64 -0.21
C ASP A 308 -11.00 19.09 0.69
N CYS A 309 -10.38 20.24 0.37
CA CYS A 309 -9.24 20.77 1.12
C CYS A 309 -9.63 21.34 2.51
N SER A 310 -10.94 21.55 2.77
CA SER A 310 -11.43 21.97 4.08
C SER A 310 -11.48 20.82 5.10
N VAL A 311 -11.43 19.58 4.63
CA VAL A 311 -11.49 18.36 5.45
C VAL A 311 -10.10 17.75 5.58
N ALA A 312 -9.68 17.46 6.80
CA ALA A 312 -8.41 16.80 7.07
C ALA A 312 -8.32 15.40 6.44
N ASP A 313 -7.09 14.92 6.18
CA ASP A 313 -6.78 13.60 5.63
C ASP A 313 -7.28 13.39 4.17
N GLU A 314 -6.68 14.16 3.27
CA GLU A 314 -6.90 14.03 1.81
C GLU A 314 -6.70 12.59 1.31
N ARG A 315 -5.79 11.84 1.94
CA ARG A 315 -5.53 10.44 1.56
C ARG A 315 -6.72 9.54 1.86
N LYS A 316 -7.35 9.69 3.00
CA LYS A 316 -8.55 8.94 3.37
C LYS A 316 -9.73 9.31 2.48
N GLN A 317 -9.86 10.59 2.12
CA GLN A 317 -10.86 11.05 1.16
C GLN A 317 -10.68 10.36 -0.19
N TYR A 318 -9.45 10.35 -0.73
CA TYR A 318 -9.11 9.65 -1.96
C TYR A 318 -9.50 8.15 -1.90
N GLU A 319 -9.13 7.45 -0.84
CA GLU A 319 -9.43 6.02 -0.69
C GLU A 319 -10.94 5.76 -0.62
N THR A 320 -11.68 6.63 0.04
CA THR A 320 -13.15 6.57 0.14
C THR A 320 -13.79 6.86 -1.21
N ALA A 321 -13.34 7.90 -1.91
CA ALA A 321 -13.82 8.25 -3.24
C ALA A 321 -13.55 7.14 -4.26
N LEU A 322 -12.35 6.57 -4.26
CA LEU A 322 -12.00 5.44 -5.13
C LEU A 322 -12.95 4.25 -4.94
N ARG A 323 -13.22 3.89 -3.68
CA ARG A 323 -14.15 2.79 -3.35
C ARG A 323 -15.56 3.10 -3.82
N ARG A 324 -16.07 4.30 -3.53
CA ARG A 324 -17.41 4.76 -3.94
C ARG A 324 -17.56 4.73 -5.46
N ILE A 325 -16.63 5.35 -6.18
CA ILE A 325 -16.66 5.42 -7.65
C ILE A 325 -16.58 4.02 -8.26
N ASN A 326 -15.67 3.15 -7.80
CA ASN A 326 -15.58 1.79 -8.33
C ASN A 326 -16.86 0.97 -8.07
N ASN A 327 -17.54 1.16 -6.94
CA ASN A 327 -18.83 0.50 -6.70
C ASN A 327 -19.91 1.04 -7.62
N THR A 328 -19.96 2.35 -7.85
CA THR A 328 -20.91 2.98 -8.78
C THR A 328 -20.64 2.58 -10.23
N LEU A 329 -19.37 2.44 -10.63
CA LEU A 329 -19.01 1.96 -11.97
C LEU A 329 -19.50 0.54 -12.26
N LYS A 330 -19.64 -0.33 -11.25
CA LYS A 330 -20.27 -1.65 -11.45
C LYS A 330 -21.74 -1.51 -11.84
N ILE A 331 -22.47 -0.56 -11.22
CA ILE A 331 -23.86 -0.27 -11.61
C ILE A 331 -23.93 0.18 -13.06
N ILE A 332 -23.01 1.03 -13.50
CA ILE A 332 -22.92 1.46 -14.90
C ILE A 332 -22.66 0.26 -15.81
N ALA A 333 -21.75 -0.66 -15.44
CA ALA A 333 -21.49 -1.87 -16.20
C ALA A 333 -22.75 -2.71 -16.40
N ASP A 334 -23.56 -2.86 -15.35
CA ASP A 334 -24.82 -3.59 -15.40
C ASP A 334 -25.86 -2.87 -16.31
N MET A 335 -25.97 -1.52 -16.20
CA MET A 335 -26.88 -0.71 -17.04
C MET A 335 -26.59 -0.87 -18.53
N VAL A 336 -25.30 -0.94 -18.91
CA VAL A 336 -24.89 -1.13 -20.31
C VAL A 336 -24.57 -2.60 -20.63
N LYS A 337 -24.87 -3.54 -19.73
CA LYS A 337 -24.69 -4.99 -19.91
C LYS A 337 -23.28 -5.34 -20.39
N LEU A 338 -22.25 -4.86 -19.67
CA LEU A 338 -20.86 -5.22 -19.95
C LEU A 338 -20.54 -6.63 -19.43
N PRO A 339 -19.72 -7.40 -20.13
CA PRO A 339 -19.28 -8.73 -19.69
C PRO A 339 -18.26 -8.70 -18.55
N VAL A 340 -17.78 -7.51 -18.19
CA VAL A 340 -16.74 -7.30 -17.17
C VAL A 340 -17.13 -6.21 -16.19
N ALA A 341 -16.73 -6.37 -14.94
CA ALA A 341 -16.93 -5.35 -13.94
C ALA A 341 -16.10 -4.09 -14.26
N LEU A 342 -16.77 -2.95 -14.35
CA LEU A 342 -16.14 -1.67 -14.62
C LEU A 342 -15.47 -1.13 -13.36
N THR A 343 -14.26 -0.61 -13.51
CA THR A 343 -13.52 0.10 -12.45
C THR A 343 -12.75 1.26 -13.08
N THR A 344 -12.28 2.19 -12.28
CA THR A 344 -11.43 3.30 -12.75
C THR A 344 -10.19 2.81 -13.52
N TYR A 345 -9.67 1.62 -13.20
CA TYR A 345 -8.50 1.05 -13.86
C TYR A 345 -8.81 0.45 -15.23
N VAL A 346 -10.07 0.07 -15.49
CA VAL A 346 -10.54 -0.41 -16.80
C VAL A 346 -10.38 0.68 -17.87
N SER A 347 -10.54 1.97 -17.53
CA SER A 347 -10.30 3.08 -18.45
C SER A 347 -8.90 3.03 -19.06
N ARG A 348 -7.90 2.72 -18.22
CA ARG A 348 -6.50 2.62 -18.64
C ARG A 348 -6.23 1.40 -19.52
N HIS A 349 -6.80 0.25 -19.14
CA HIS A 349 -6.70 -0.96 -19.96
C HIS A 349 -7.34 -0.75 -21.33
N SER A 350 -8.54 -0.18 -21.36
CA SER A 350 -9.28 0.07 -22.59
C SER A 350 -8.56 1.06 -23.50
N TRP A 351 -8.03 2.15 -22.96
CA TRP A 351 -7.26 3.11 -23.73
C TRP A 351 -6.04 2.44 -24.40
N ALA A 352 -5.27 1.67 -23.62
CA ALA A 352 -4.09 0.98 -24.14
C ALA A 352 -4.44 -0.06 -25.21
N THR A 353 -5.50 -0.85 -24.99
CA THR A 353 -5.96 -1.87 -25.95
C THR A 353 -6.49 -1.23 -27.23
N ILE A 354 -7.28 -0.15 -27.12
CA ILE A 354 -7.80 0.59 -28.26
C ILE A 354 -6.66 1.27 -29.04
N ALA A 355 -5.67 1.85 -28.36
CA ALA A 355 -4.49 2.41 -29.01
C ALA A 355 -3.74 1.34 -29.82
N LYS A 356 -3.54 0.15 -29.22
CA LYS A 356 -2.92 -0.98 -29.90
C LYS A 356 -3.74 -1.43 -31.14
N SER A 357 -5.07 -1.55 -31.02
CA SER A 357 -5.92 -1.93 -32.14
C SER A 357 -5.93 -0.90 -33.33
N LYS A 358 -5.47 0.32 -33.00
CA LYS A 358 -5.24 1.38 -34.03
C LYS A 358 -3.79 1.45 -34.50
N ASN A 359 -3.01 0.38 -34.28
CA ASN A 359 -1.61 0.25 -34.66
C ASN A 359 -0.68 1.32 -34.10
N VAL A 360 -1.01 1.90 -32.95
CA VAL A 360 -0.08 2.81 -32.24
C VAL A 360 1.12 1.99 -31.71
N PRO A 361 2.36 2.40 -32.01
CA PRO A 361 3.56 1.71 -31.52
C PRO A 361 3.59 1.56 -30.00
N VAL A 362 4.10 0.41 -29.52
CA VAL A 362 4.08 0.07 -28.07
C VAL A 362 4.88 1.06 -27.23
N ASN A 363 5.99 1.59 -27.75
CA ASN A 363 6.77 2.64 -27.08
C ASN A 363 5.93 3.92 -26.91
N VAL A 364 5.16 4.34 -27.92
CA VAL A 364 4.28 5.52 -27.82
C VAL A 364 3.17 5.29 -26.79
N ILE A 365 2.59 4.06 -26.75
CA ILE A 365 1.62 3.69 -25.71
C ILE A 365 2.28 3.71 -24.33
N SER A 366 3.51 3.22 -24.21
CA SER A 366 4.28 3.21 -22.98
C SER A 366 4.51 4.63 -22.43
N ASP A 367 4.96 5.53 -23.29
CA ASP A 367 5.20 6.94 -22.96
C ASP A 367 3.90 7.64 -22.59
N ALA A 368 2.83 7.42 -23.36
CA ALA A 368 1.51 8.01 -23.09
C ALA A 368 0.92 7.56 -21.74
N LEU A 369 1.20 6.33 -21.32
CA LEU A 369 0.81 5.78 -20.05
C LEU A 369 1.78 6.15 -18.91
N GLY A 370 2.96 6.69 -19.19
CA GLY A 370 4.00 6.99 -18.22
C GLY A 370 4.53 5.71 -17.56
N HIS A 371 4.83 4.66 -18.32
CA HIS A 371 5.51 3.47 -17.83
C HIS A 371 7.02 3.66 -17.87
N GLU A 372 7.73 3.24 -16.82
CA GLU A 372 9.21 3.29 -16.78
C GLU A 372 9.85 2.30 -17.73
N SER A 373 9.14 1.25 -18.12
CA SER A 373 9.63 0.17 -18.96
C SER A 373 8.60 -0.26 -20.00
N ILE A 374 9.05 -0.42 -21.25
CA ILE A 374 8.23 -0.97 -22.35
C ILE A 374 7.76 -2.39 -22.00
N ALA A 375 8.54 -3.18 -21.26
CA ALA A 375 8.14 -4.50 -20.80
C ALA A 375 6.85 -4.48 -19.97
N THR A 376 6.65 -3.44 -19.13
CA THR A 376 5.38 -3.24 -18.40
C THR A 376 4.21 -3.08 -19.38
N THR A 377 4.40 -2.33 -20.46
CA THR A 377 3.37 -2.12 -21.50
C THR A 377 3.13 -3.39 -22.30
N GLN A 378 4.17 -4.16 -22.60
CA GLN A 378 4.04 -5.46 -23.29
C GLN A 378 3.23 -6.46 -22.47
N ILE A 379 3.46 -6.55 -21.16
CA ILE A 379 2.65 -7.38 -20.25
C ILE A 379 1.18 -6.91 -20.26
N TYR A 380 0.96 -5.61 -20.37
CA TYR A 380 -0.38 -5.01 -20.46
C TYR A 380 -1.09 -5.39 -21.77
N LEU A 381 -0.34 -5.47 -22.86
CA LEU A 381 -0.84 -5.71 -24.21
C LEU A 381 -0.66 -7.18 -24.65
N ALA A 382 -0.10 -8.03 -23.81
CA ALA A 382 0.26 -9.42 -24.12
C ALA A 382 -0.93 -10.38 -24.28
N SER A 383 -2.13 -9.97 -23.92
CA SER A 383 -3.32 -10.65 -24.42
C SER A 383 -3.57 -10.18 -25.85
N ILE A 384 -2.91 -10.82 -26.82
CA ILE A 384 -3.26 -10.67 -28.23
C ILE A 384 -4.70 -11.14 -28.34
N ASP A 385 -5.57 -10.27 -28.85
CA ASP A 385 -6.93 -10.61 -29.14
C ASP A 385 -6.87 -11.75 -30.20
N ALA A 386 -7.47 -12.89 -29.91
CA ALA A 386 -7.50 -14.02 -30.83
C ALA A 386 -7.99 -13.56 -32.21
N SER A 387 -8.90 -12.58 -32.23
CA SER A 387 -9.39 -11.96 -33.47
C SER A 387 -8.31 -11.29 -34.34
N VAL A 388 -7.21 -10.82 -33.74
CA VAL A 388 -6.08 -10.26 -34.51
C VAL A 388 -5.26 -11.38 -35.13
N ILE A 389 -5.04 -12.46 -34.38
CA ILE A 389 -4.34 -13.65 -34.88
C ILE A 389 -5.17 -14.27 -36.05
N ASP A 390 -6.49 -14.41 -35.84
CA ASP A 390 -7.40 -14.96 -36.83
C ASP A 390 -7.39 -14.10 -38.09
N ARG A 391 -7.45 -12.76 -37.97
CA ARG A 391 -7.37 -11.84 -39.09
C ARG A 391 -6.04 -11.92 -39.85
N VAL A 392 -4.92 -12.02 -39.14
CA VAL A 392 -3.60 -12.19 -39.76
C VAL A 392 -3.54 -13.55 -40.48
N ASN A 393 -4.08 -14.60 -39.85
CA ASN A 393 -4.16 -15.92 -40.47
C ASN A 393 -5.04 -15.92 -41.72
N GLU A 394 -6.20 -15.23 -41.68
CA GLU A 394 -7.04 -15.04 -42.88
C GLU A 394 -6.33 -14.31 -44.01
N LEU A 395 -5.52 -13.28 -43.68
CA LEU A 395 -4.73 -12.55 -44.68
C LEU A 395 -3.67 -13.45 -45.29
N ILE A 396 -2.96 -14.24 -44.48
CA ILE A 396 -1.94 -15.18 -44.95
C ILE A 396 -2.59 -16.24 -45.90
N ILE A 397 -3.74 -16.78 -45.50
CA ILE A 397 -4.44 -17.80 -46.29
C ILE A 397 -4.97 -17.23 -47.60
N LYS A 398 -5.36 -15.94 -47.63
CA LYS A 398 -5.83 -15.29 -48.87
C LYS A 398 -4.73 -15.01 -49.89
N GLU A 399 -3.47 -15.08 -49.48
CA GLU A 399 -2.31 -14.93 -50.38
C GLU A 399 -1.80 -16.26 -50.94
N LEU A 400 -2.38 -17.40 -50.48
CA LEU A 400 -2.11 -18.76 -51.01
C LEU A 400 -3.14 -19.17 -52.05
#